data_4578a14047d76c42b13170d6fad4827a
#
_entry.id   4578a14047d76c42b13170d6fad4827a
#
_cell.length_a   1.000
_cell.length_b   1.000
_cell.length_c   1.000
_cell.angle_alpha   90.00
_cell.angle_beta   90.00
_cell.angle_gamma   90.00
#
_symmetry.space_group_name_H-M   'P 1'
#
loop_
_entity.id
_entity.type
_entity.pdbx_description
1 polymer ?
#
loop_
_entity_poly.entity_id
_entity_poly.type
_entity_poly.pdbx_seq_one_letter_code
_entity_poly.pdbx_strand_id
1 'polypeptide(L)'
;MTPEKIELLQEEMVGLQLAAGHLRYSMERCLNLIGNEELPPEQLERLESLTSRFARLADLLIQRIFRLIDEIELTGGGTTLDRIHRAEKRGWANAAELIKIRELRNLIAHEYATEKMPDIYTAVAAMSAALLAAVPKVIAYARNTIQRYPA
;
A
#
# COMPACT_ATOMS: atom_id res chain seq x y z
N MET A 1 25.83 -4.56 2.58
CA MET A 1 24.60 -4.79 3.37
C MET A 1 24.87 -4.52 4.84
N THR A 2 24.13 -3.64 5.46
CA THR A 2 24.34 -3.27 6.86
C THR A 2 23.28 -3.94 7.74
N PRO A 3 23.67 -4.34 8.97
CA PRO A 3 22.69 -4.87 9.93
C PRO A 3 21.53 -3.92 10.19
N GLU A 4 21.76 -2.60 10.13
CA GLU A 4 20.73 -1.59 10.32
C GLU A 4 19.62 -1.69 9.28
N LYS A 5 19.94 -1.99 8.02
CA LYS A 5 18.95 -2.14 6.97
C LYS A 5 18.08 -3.38 7.18
N ILE A 6 18.67 -4.45 7.69
CA ILE A 6 17.92 -5.67 8.01
C ILE A 6 16.97 -5.41 9.19
N GLU A 7 17.43 -4.73 10.24
CA GLU A 7 16.56 -4.32 11.36
C GLU A 7 15.42 -3.44 10.88
N LEU A 8 15.72 -2.46 10.02
CA LEU A 8 14.71 -1.57 9.46
C LEU A 8 13.68 -2.37 8.65
N LEU A 9 14.14 -3.33 7.85
CA LEU A 9 13.24 -4.18 7.08
C LEU A 9 12.29 -4.96 7.99
N GLN A 10 12.79 -5.51 9.09
CA GLN A 10 11.98 -6.21 10.09
C GLN A 10 10.93 -5.29 10.69
N GLU A 11 11.29 -4.07 11.05
CA GLU A 11 10.37 -3.06 11.59
C GLU A 11 9.31 -2.67 10.56
N GLU A 12 9.71 -2.44 9.31
CA GLU A 12 8.78 -2.07 8.25
C GLU A 12 7.81 -3.21 7.92
N MET A 13 8.25 -4.47 8.02
CA MET A 13 7.36 -5.62 7.84
C MET A 13 6.25 -5.66 8.89
N VAL A 14 6.58 -5.38 10.15
CA VAL A 14 5.58 -5.31 11.22
C VAL A 14 4.59 -4.18 10.93
N GLY A 15 5.09 -3.01 10.56
CA GLY A 15 4.24 -1.86 10.20
C GLY A 15 3.34 -2.16 9.01
N LEU A 16 3.87 -2.85 7.99
CA LEU A 16 3.12 -3.22 6.80
C LEU A 16 1.96 -4.16 7.14
N GLN A 17 2.21 -5.17 7.97
CA GLN A 17 1.18 -6.13 8.38
C GLN A 17 0.09 -5.46 9.22
N LEU A 18 0.46 -4.56 10.13
CA LEU A 18 -0.51 -3.78 10.91
C LEU A 18 -1.36 -2.89 10.01
N ALA A 19 -0.73 -2.17 9.08
CA ALA A 19 -1.45 -1.30 8.16
C ALA A 19 -2.40 -2.09 7.25
N ALA A 20 -1.98 -3.27 6.80
CA ALA A 20 -2.84 -4.17 6.00
C ALA A 20 -4.06 -4.62 6.81
N GLY A 21 -3.87 -4.97 8.07
CA GLY A 21 -4.97 -5.34 8.97
C GLY A 21 -5.96 -4.19 9.17
N HIS A 22 -5.45 -2.97 9.34
CA HIS A 22 -6.29 -1.77 9.47
C HIS A 22 -7.10 -1.50 8.20
N LEU A 23 -6.50 -1.65 7.04
CA LEU A 23 -7.21 -1.47 5.77
C LEU A 23 -8.28 -2.54 5.60
N ARG A 24 -7.96 -3.78 5.90
CA ARG A 24 -8.91 -4.89 5.79
C ARG A 24 -10.13 -4.67 6.69
N TYR A 25 -9.89 -4.23 7.92
CA TYR A 25 -10.96 -3.88 8.85
C TYR A 25 -11.87 -2.79 8.29
N SER A 26 -11.28 -1.71 7.76
CA SER A 26 -12.04 -0.60 7.16
C SER A 26 -12.82 -1.05 5.93
N MET A 27 -12.25 -1.92 5.10
CA MET A 27 -12.93 -2.47 3.93
C MET A 27 -14.22 -3.20 4.35
N GLU A 28 -14.14 -4.05 5.36
CA GLU A 28 -15.29 -4.80 5.86
C GLU A 28 -16.40 -3.87 6.34
N ARG A 29 -16.04 -2.75 6.96
CA ARG A 29 -17.02 -1.80 7.52
C ARG A 29 -17.58 -0.83 6.48
N CYS A 30 -16.99 -0.73 5.31
CA CYS A 30 -17.35 0.27 4.29
C CYS A 30 -18.02 -0.30 3.05
N LEU A 31 -18.00 -1.61 2.82
CA LEU A 31 -18.53 -2.21 1.60
C LEU A 31 -19.97 -1.81 1.32
N ASN A 32 -20.81 -1.75 2.34
CA ASN A 32 -22.22 -1.39 2.21
C ASN A 32 -22.45 0.12 2.09
N LEU A 33 -21.42 0.93 2.24
CA LEU A 33 -21.52 2.39 2.15
C LEU A 33 -21.14 2.91 0.76
N ILE A 34 -20.42 2.11 -0.02
CA ILE A 34 -19.93 2.53 -1.34
C ILE A 34 -21.11 2.72 -2.29
N GLY A 35 -21.14 3.86 -2.97
CA GLY A 35 -22.18 4.21 -3.93
C GLY A 35 -23.39 4.93 -3.32
N ASN A 36 -23.47 5.08 -2.01
CA ASN A 36 -24.53 5.86 -1.38
C ASN A 36 -24.18 7.36 -1.47
N GLU A 37 -25.15 8.15 -1.95
CA GLU A 37 -24.93 9.58 -2.17
C GLU A 37 -24.98 10.40 -0.90
N GLU A 38 -25.87 10.05 0.01
CA GLU A 38 -26.03 10.75 1.28
C GLU A 38 -25.67 9.83 2.43
N LEU A 39 -24.69 10.24 3.22
CA LEU A 39 -24.21 9.47 4.35
C LEU A 39 -24.16 10.32 5.61
N PRO A 40 -24.63 9.77 6.77
CA PRO A 40 -24.46 10.47 8.04
C PRO A 40 -22.97 10.69 8.35
N PRO A 41 -22.64 11.67 9.19
CA PRO A 41 -21.25 11.98 9.53
C PRO A 41 -20.44 10.77 10.01
N GLU A 42 -21.03 9.88 10.79
CA GLU A 42 -20.32 8.69 11.31
C GLU A 42 -19.91 7.75 10.16
N GLN A 43 -20.75 7.59 9.15
CA GLN A 43 -20.44 6.75 7.99
C GLN A 43 -19.39 7.41 7.08
N LEU A 44 -19.43 8.74 6.95
CA LEU A 44 -18.38 9.48 6.25
C LEU A 44 -17.03 9.30 6.93
N GLU A 45 -16.98 9.30 8.25
CA GLU A 45 -15.73 9.04 8.98
C GLU A 45 -15.15 7.66 8.65
N ARG A 46 -16.01 6.65 8.49
CA ARG A 46 -15.55 5.30 8.09
C ARG A 46 -14.91 5.31 6.71
N LEU A 47 -15.50 6.03 5.76
CA LEU A 47 -14.95 6.16 4.40
C LEU A 47 -13.66 6.97 4.38
N GLU A 48 -13.57 7.99 5.20
CA GLU A 48 -12.34 8.79 5.33
C GLU A 48 -11.22 7.95 5.95
N SER A 49 -11.54 7.11 6.94
CA SER A 49 -10.58 6.18 7.51
C SER A 49 -10.12 5.14 6.49
N LEU A 50 -11.04 4.60 5.70
CA LEU A 50 -10.71 3.67 4.61
C LEU A 50 -9.70 4.30 3.65
N THR A 51 -9.98 5.52 3.21
CA THR A 51 -9.14 6.26 2.26
C THR A 51 -7.75 6.51 2.84
N SER A 52 -7.68 6.97 4.09
CA SER A 52 -6.43 7.24 4.78
C SER A 52 -5.60 5.97 4.97
N ARG A 53 -6.24 4.87 5.32
CA ARG A 53 -5.57 3.57 5.52
C ARG A 53 -5.07 2.97 4.21
N PHE A 54 -5.82 3.15 3.13
CA PHE A 54 -5.35 2.79 1.79
C PHE A 54 -4.08 3.55 1.43
N ALA A 55 -4.08 4.87 1.58
CA ALA A 55 -2.93 5.71 1.27
C ALA A 55 -1.70 5.33 2.10
N ARG A 56 -1.89 5.07 3.40
CA ARG A 56 -0.80 4.65 4.27
C ARG A 56 -0.18 3.33 3.83
N LEU A 57 -1.02 2.32 3.53
CA LEU A 57 -0.51 1.04 3.09
C LEU A 57 0.24 1.15 1.76
N ALA A 58 -0.29 1.93 0.82
CA ALA A 58 0.37 2.18 -0.45
C ALA A 58 1.76 2.81 -0.24
N ASP A 59 1.88 3.79 0.64
CA ASP A 59 3.15 4.45 0.93
C ASP A 59 4.14 3.50 1.60
N LEU A 60 3.70 2.74 2.60
CA LEU A 60 4.56 1.78 3.29
C LEU A 60 5.10 0.73 2.32
N LEU A 61 4.25 0.25 1.42
CA LEU A 61 4.64 -0.77 0.45
C LEU A 61 5.58 -0.19 -0.62
N ILE A 62 5.11 0.81 -1.35
CA ILE A 62 5.80 1.31 -2.56
C ILE A 62 6.96 2.23 -2.21
N GLN A 63 6.78 3.15 -1.27
CA GLN A 63 7.80 4.16 -0.96
C GLN A 63 8.83 3.67 0.06
N ARG A 64 8.49 2.74 0.92
CA ARG A 64 9.40 2.28 1.97
C ARG A 64 9.94 0.88 1.73
N ILE A 65 9.09 -0.13 1.70
CA ILE A 65 9.56 -1.53 1.61
C ILE A 65 10.17 -1.86 0.27
N PHE A 66 9.54 -1.49 -0.83
CA PHE A 66 10.12 -1.72 -2.16
C PHE A 66 11.49 -1.08 -2.27
N ARG A 67 11.61 0.16 -1.80
CA ARG A 67 12.87 0.89 -1.83
C ARG A 67 13.93 0.23 -0.96
N LEU A 68 13.56 -0.19 0.25
CA LEU A 68 14.49 -0.81 1.18
C LEU A 68 15.02 -2.14 0.66
N ILE A 69 14.16 -2.97 0.07
CA ILE A 69 14.58 -4.23 -0.53
C ILE A 69 15.52 -3.97 -1.72
N ASP A 70 15.20 -2.97 -2.56
CA ASP A 70 16.11 -2.58 -3.65
C ASP A 70 17.49 -2.18 -3.13
N GLU A 71 17.54 -1.40 -2.05
CA GLU A 71 18.81 -1.00 -1.44
C GLU A 71 19.58 -2.19 -0.87
N ILE A 72 18.90 -3.11 -0.22
CA ILE A 72 19.50 -4.31 0.34
C ILE A 72 20.09 -5.20 -0.77
N GLU A 73 19.38 -5.34 -1.88
CA GLU A 73 19.81 -6.16 -2.99
C GLU A 73 20.73 -5.43 -3.97
N LEU A 74 21.07 -4.19 -3.67
CA LEU A 74 21.94 -3.35 -4.49
C LEU A 74 21.41 -3.15 -5.92
N THR A 75 20.08 -3.18 -6.05
CA THR A 75 19.38 -2.89 -7.31
C THR A 75 18.74 -1.50 -7.30
N GLY A 76 19.08 -0.71 -6.31
CA GLY A 76 18.48 0.59 -6.06
C GLY A 76 18.78 1.62 -7.12
N GLY A 77 18.13 2.76 -6.99
CA GLY A 77 18.22 3.86 -7.93
C GLY A 77 17.04 3.89 -8.87
N GLY A 78 16.94 4.98 -9.61
CA GLY A 78 15.86 5.22 -10.54
C GLY A 78 14.63 5.81 -9.90
N THR A 79 13.54 5.74 -10.63
CA THR A 79 12.27 6.37 -10.26
C THR A 79 11.37 5.40 -9.49
N THR A 80 10.25 5.92 -8.96
CA THR A 80 9.20 5.07 -8.38
C THR A 80 8.66 4.09 -9.41
N LEU A 81 8.56 4.50 -10.67
CA LEU A 81 8.12 3.63 -11.75
C LEU A 81 9.07 2.45 -11.96
N ASP A 82 10.38 2.70 -11.93
CA ASP A 82 11.39 1.63 -12.01
C ASP A 82 11.22 0.63 -10.87
N ARG A 83 10.95 1.13 -9.68
CA ARG A 83 10.72 0.33 -8.48
C ARG A 83 9.49 -0.56 -8.63
N ILE A 84 8.42 -0.01 -9.20
CA ILE A 84 7.18 -0.74 -9.50
C ILE A 84 7.43 -1.86 -10.51
N HIS A 85 8.21 -1.60 -11.56
CA HIS A 85 8.54 -2.62 -12.55
C HIS A 85 9.39 -3.75 -11.95
N ARG A 86 10.29 -3.43 -11.02
CA ARG A 86 11.04 -4.47 -10.28
C ARG A 86 10.12 -5.31 -9.41
N ALA A 87 9.12 -4.70 -8.78
CA ALA A 87 8.12 -5.41 -8.00
C ALA A 87 7.36 -6.43 -8.84
N GLU A 88 7.00 -6.06 -10.07
CA GLU A 88 6.36 -6.98 -11.00
C GLU A 88 7.27 -8.15 -11.35
N LYS A 89 8.54 -7.89 -11.63
CA LYS A 89 9.52 -8.94 -11.92
C LYS A 89 9.69 -9.91 -10.76
N ARG A 90 9.58 -9.40 -9.53
CA ARG A 90 9.66 -10.24 -8.33
C ARG A 90 8.36 -11.01 -8.06
N GLY A 91 7.31 -10.76 -8.83
CA GLY A 91 6.05 -11.46 -8.70
C GLY A 91 5.13 -10.95 -7.59
N TRP A 92 5.37 -9.74 -7.09
CA TRP A 92 4.59 -9.18 -5.98
C TRP A 92 3.23 -8.66 -6.41
N ALA A 93 3.16 -8.04 -7.57
CA ALA A 93 1.93 -7.48 -8.12
C ALA A 93 2.13 -7.11 -9.58
N ASN A 94 1.02 -6.87 -10.27
CA ASN A 94 1.03 -6.36 -11.63
C ASN A 94 1.42 -4.87 -11.62
N ALA A 95 2.34 -4.47 -12.48
CA ALA A 95 2.81 -3.09 -12.54
C ALA A 95 1.67 -2.10 -12.86
N ALA A 96 0.77 -2.46 -13.78
CA ALA A 96 -0.36 -1.60 -14.13
C ALA A 96 -1.26 -1.32 -12.92
N GLU A 97 -1.51 -2.33 -12.08
CA GLU A 97 -2.29 -2.16 -10.85
C GLU A 97 -1.56 -1.28 -9.84
N LEU A 98 -0.26 -1.48 -9.65
CA LEU A 98 0.54 -0.66 -8.74
C LEU A 98 0.60 0.80 -9.19
N ILE A 99 0.66 1.04 -10.49
CA ILE A 99 0.64 2.40 -11.05
C ILE A 99 -0.69 3.07 -10.73
N LYS A 100 -1.80 2.37 -10.90
CA LYS A 100 -3.13 2.90 -10.57
C LYS A 100 -3.26 3.18 -9.07
N ILE A 101 -2.74 2.29 -8.23
CA ILE A 101 -2.73 2.49 -6.78
C ILE A 101 -1.95 3.76 -6.42
N ARG A 102 -0.79 3.95 -7.01
CA ARG A 102 0.03 5.14 -6.78
C ARG A 102 -0.68 6.42 -7.25
N GLU A 103 -1.30 6.39 -8.43
CA GLU A 103 -2.05 7.52 -8.94
C GLU A 103 -3.22 7.88 -8.03
N LEU A 104 -3.94 6.89 -7.54
CA LEU A 104 -5.05 7.11 -6.60
C LEU A 104 -4.52 7.67 -5.28
N ARG A 105 -3.41 7.14 -4.77
CA ARG A 105 -2.78 7.67 -3.56
C ARG A 105 -2.42 9.15 -3.73
N ASN A 106 -1.88 9.53 -4.88
CA ASN A 106 -1.54 10.93 -5.16
C ASN A 106 -2.79 11.80 -5.25
N LEU A 107 -3.84 11.30 -5.86
CA LEU A 107 -5.12 11.99 -5.93
C LEU A 107 -5.72 12.22 -4.53
N ILE A 108 -5.67 11.23 -3.67
CA ILE A 108 -6.13 11.34 -2.27
C ILE A 108 -5.39 12.48 -1.55
N ALA A 109 -4.09 12.61 -1.78
CA ALA A 109 -3.29 13.66 -1.14
C ALA A 109 -3.62 15.08 -1.61
N HIS A 110 -4.15 15.23 -2.83
CA HIS A 110 -4.33 16.53 -3.46
C HIS A 110 -5.78 16.93 -3.71
N GLU A 111 -6.73 16.01 -3.57
CA GLU A 111 -8.14 16.31 -3.85
C GLU A 111 -8.88 16.72 -2.60
N TYR A 112 -9.47 17.91 -2.66
CA TYR A 112 -10.25 18.49 -1.57
C TYR A 112 -11.70 18.75 -1.93
N ALA A 113 -12.09 18.57 -3.20
CA ALA A 113 -13.44 18.85 -3.65
C ALA A 113 -14.39 17.75 -3.15
N THR A 114 -15.41 18.15 -2.41
CA THR A 114 -16.37 17.24 -1.80
C THR A 114 -17.11 16.41 -2.85
N GLU A 115 -17.42 16.99 -3.99
CA GLU A 115 -18.17 16.31 -5.06
C GLU A 115 -17.38 15.20 -5.75
N LYS A 116 -16.05 15.18 -5.60
CA LYS A 116 -15.21 14.12 -6.15
C LYS A 116 -14.93 12.97 -5.18
N MET A 117 -15.22 13.16 -3.90
CA MET A 117 -14.94 12.15 -2.88
C MET A 117 -15.67 10.82 -3.10
N PRO A 118 -16.94 10.79 -3.54
CA PRO A 118 -17.60 9.51 -3.81
C PRO A 118 -16.87 8.65 -4.85
N ASP A 119 -16.30 9.28 -5.90
CA ASP A 119 -15.53 8.56 -6.90
C ASP A 119 -14.23 8.00 -6.31
N ILE A 120 -13.59 8.77 -5.43
CA ILE A 120 -12.39 8.33 -4.72
C ILE A 120 -12.70 7.13 -3.83
N TYR A 121 -13.79 7.17 -3.07
CA TYR A 121 -14.20 6.06 -2.21
C TYR A 121 -14.44 4.78 -3.03
N THR A 122 -15.10 4.91 -4.16
CA THR A 122 -15.34 3.79 -5.07
C THR A 122 -14.03 3.21 -5.60
N ALA A 123 -13.10 4.08 -6.02
CA ALA A 123 -11.80 3.66 -6.52
C ALA A 123 -10.96 2.97 -5.44
N VAL A 124 -10.97 3.51 -4.21
CA VAL A 124 -10.26 2.91 -3.08
C VAL A 124 -10.80 1.50 -2.80
N ALA A 125 -12.12 1.35 -2.76
CA ALA A 125 -12.73 0.04 -2.55
C ALA A 125 -12.33 -0.96 -3.65
N ALA A 126 -12.30 -0.50 -4.91
CA ALA A 126 -11.97 -1.37 -6.03
C ALA A 126 -10.49 -1.80 -6.03
N MET A 127 -9.59 -0.93 -5.59
CA MET A 127 -8.14 -1.19 -5.64
C MET A 127 -7.57 -1.81 -4.38
N SER A 128 -8.29 -1.80 -3.27
CA SER A 128 -7.78 -2.32 -2.00
C SER A 128 -7.46 -3.82 -2.05
N ALA A 129 -8.21 -4.61 -2.80
CA ALA A 129 -7.95 -6.04 -2.93
C ALA A 129 -6.58 -6.32 -3.55
N ALA A 130 -6.22 -5.59 -4.61
CA ALA A 130 -4.91 -5.75 -5.27
C ALA A 130 -3.78 -5.32 -4.34
N LEU A 131 -3.95 -4.20 -3.63
CA LEU A 131 -2.96 -3.71 -2.68
C LEU A 131 -2.75 -4.72 -1.54
N LEU A 132 -3.83 -5.23 -0.96
CA LEU A 132 -3.77 -6.23 0.10
C LEU A 132 -3.14 -7.55 -0.38
N ALA A 133 -3.41 -7.95 -1.62
CA ALA A 133 -2.85 -9.19 -2.19
C ALA A 133 -1.34 -9.14 -2.35
N ALA A 134 -0.76 -7.96 -2.54
CA ALA A 134 0.69 -7.80 -2.66
C ALA A 134 1.42 -8.04 -1.32
N VAL A 135 0.78 -7.73 -0.20
CA VAL A 135 1.41 -7.74 1.11
C VAL A 135 2.01 -9.11 1.49
N PRO A 136 1.27 -10.23 1.46
CA PRO A 136 1.86 -11.52 1.84
C PRO A 136 3.02 -11.95 0.93
N LYS A 137 2.99 -11.57 -0.34
CA LYS A 137 4.07 -11.89 -1.28
C LYS A 137 5.34 -11.12 -0.93
N VAL A 138 5.20 -9.85 -0.60
CA VAL A 138 6.34 -9.01 -0.18
C VAL A 138 6.88 -9.48 1.17
N ILE A 139 6.02 -9.83 2.12
CA ILE A 139 6.43 -10.35 3.42
C ILE A 139 7.23 -11.65 3.26
N ALA A 140 6.76 -12.57 2.43
CA ALA A 140 7.46 -13.83 2.18
C ALA A 140 8.85 -13.58 1.55
N TYR A 141 8.93 -12.66 0.60
CA TYR A 141 10.19 -12.28 -0.04
C TYR A 141 11.14 -11.64 0.98
N ALA A 142 10.64 -10.73 1.80
CA ALA A 142 11.43 -10.04 2.82
C ALA A 142 11.97 -11.02 3.86
N ARG A 143 11.18 -11.99 4.30
CA ARG A 143 11.63 -13.03 5.22
C ARG A 143 12.77 -13.86 4.63
N ASN A 144 12.66 -14.20 3.36
CA ASN A 144 13.72 -14.91 2.63
C ASN A 144 14.99 -14.07 2.54
N THR A 145 14.85 -12.78 2.25
CA THR A 145 15.97 -11.84 2.21
C THR A 145 16.70 -11.76 3.54
N ILE A 146 15.96 -11.70 4.65
CA ILE A 146 16.55 -11.66 5.99
C ILE A 146 17.32 -12.95 6.28
N GLN A 147 16.82 -14.09 5.87
CA GLN A 147 17.51 -15.38 6.04
C GLN A 147 18.80 -15.46 5.23
N ARG A 148 18.81 -14.91 4.02
CA ARG A 148 20.00 -14.89 3.15
C ARG A 148 21.09 -13.95 3.66
N TYR A 149 20.71 -12.92 4.38
CA TYR A 149 21.61 -11.88 4.87
C TYR A 149 21.43 -11.69 6.37
N PRO A 150 21.76 -12.69 7.20
CA PRO A 150 21.61 -12.55 8.65
C PRO A 150 22.52 -11.44 9.18
N ALA A 151 22.00 -10.69 10.14
CA ALA A 151 22.75 -9.62 10.79
C ALA A 151 23.85 -10.18 11.70
#